data_2200aef31d0bd60ef9c766e6f70c1480
#
_entry.id   2200aef31d0bd60ef9c766e6f70c1480
#
_cell.length_a   1.000
_cell.length_b   1.000
_cell.length_c   1.000
_cell.angle_alpha   90.00
_cell.angle_beta   90.00
_cell.angle_gamma   90.00
#
_symmetry.space_group_name_H-M   'P 1'
#
loop_
_entity.id
_entity.type
_entity.pdbx_description
1 polymer ?
#
loop_
_entity_poly.entity_id
_entity_poly.type
_entity_poly.pdbx_seq_one_letter_code
_entity_poly.pdbx_strand_id
1 'polypeptide(L)'
;DSKEHGGVGCRTRKQFLFDDVKEQFEKIMGKKITKWRETYSICGVFQYGTAGIPKVYHVDAQQYAAMVFLTPNAPYQAGTKIVANKKNGIYHSSQGNPLEYFPQQETFTDGTLFEDVDVFGNVYNRCVIFDGKAIHTAGDYFGHDINSGRLWQMFFFDAE
;
A
#
# COMPACT_ATOMS: atom_id res chain seq x y z
N ASP A 1 12.65 -15.69 6.65
CA ASP A 1 11.69 -15.72 7.77
C ASP A 1 10.50 -14.80 7.44
N SER A 2 9.39 -15.37 6.99
CA SER A 2 8.16 -14.66 6.67
C SER A 2 7.04 -15.08 7.62
N LYS A 3 6.13 -14.17 7.94
CA LYS A 3 4.86 -14.48 8.63
C LYS A 3 3.71 -14.29 7.67
N GLU A 4 2.73 -15.19 7.69
CA GLU A 4 1.42 -14.92 7.12
C GLU A 4 0.73 -13.86 7.97
N HIS A 5 0.23 -12.81 7.33
CA HIS A 5 -0.57 -11.76 7.95
C HIS A 5 -1.95 -11.73 7.32
N GLY A 6 -2.92 -12.30 8.03
CA GLY A 6 -4.35 -12.04 7.83
C GLY A 6 -4.86 -12.00 6.39
N GLY A 7 -4.42 -12.94 5.51
CA GLY A 7 -4.87 -13.03 4.12
C GLY A 7 -4.21 -12.05 3.14
N VAL A 8 -3.22 -11.27 3.54
CA VAL A 8 -2.57 -10.24 2.68
C VAL A 8 -1.17 -10.66 2.17
N GLY A 9 -0.84 -11.94 2.21
CA GLY A 9 0.47 -12.48 1.80
C GLY A 9 1.48 -12.56 2.94
N CYS A 10 2.73 -12.84 2.60
CA CYS A 10 3.82 -13.04 3.56
C CYS A 10 4.74 -11.82 3.63
N ARG A 11 5.17 -11.47 4.85
CA ARG A 11 6.09 -10.34 5.12
C ARG A 11 7.38 -10.82 5.77
N THR A 12 8.47 -10.10 5.51
CA THR A 12 9.67 -10.27 6.32
C THR A 12 9.41 -9.79 7.75
N ARG A 13 10.06 -10.45 8.74
CA ARG A 13 9.98 -10.01 10.13
C ARG A 13 10.90 -8.83 10.42
N LYS A 14 11.95 -8.68 9.60
CA LYS A 14 12.98 -7.65 9.74
C LYS A 14 12.68 -6.49 8.79
N GLN A 15 12.91 -5.28 9.27
CA GLN A 15 12.96 -4.08 8.47
C GLN A 15 14.30 -4.02 7.69
N PHE A 16 14.24 -3.69 6.42
CA PHE A 16 15.41 -3.50 5.56
C PHE A 16 15.40 -2.05 5.07
N LEU A 17 16.20 -1.24 5.74
CA LEU A 17 16.34 0.18 5.42
C LEU A 17 17.80 0.45 5.09
N PHE A 18 18.03 1.04 3.94
CA PHE A 18 19.35 1.54 3.53
C PHE A 18 19.58 2.90 4.19
N ASP A 19 20.84 3.25 4.43
CA ASP A 19 21.19 4.41 5.25
C ASP A 19 20.63 5.73 4.71
N ASP A 20 20.53 5.88 3.39
CA ASP A 20 20.10 7.10 2.72
C ASP A 20 18.61 7.15 2.31
N VAL A 21 17.85 6.08 2.55
CA VAL A 21 16.46 5.98 2.06
C VAL A 21 15.54 7.06 2.65
N LYS A 22 15.75 7.38 3.93
CA LYS A 22 14.99 8.46 4.60
C LYS A 22 15.26 9.81 3.94
N GLU A 23 16.53 10.15 3.76
CA GLU A 23 16.96 11.40 3.14
C GLU A 23 16.48 11.52 1.69
N GLN A 24 16.45 10.41 0.95
CA GLN A 24 15.92 10.41 -0.41
C GLN A 24 14.42 10.72 -0.42
N PHE A 25 13.63 10.14 0.48
CA PHE A 25 12.21 10.48 0.59
C PHE A 25 12.01 11.94 1.01
N GLU A 26 12.74 12.43 2.01
CA GLU A 26 12.69 13.84 2.42
C GLU A 26 13.02 14.80 1.25
N LYS A 27 14.04 14.48 0.47
CA LYS A 27 14.42 15.26 -0.71
C LYS A 27 13.35 15.26 -1.80
N ILE A 28 12.75 14.08 -2.10
CA ILE A 28 11.69 13.96 -3.11
C ILE A 28 10.45 14.75 -2.71
N MET A 29 10.08 14.69 -1.43
CA MET A 29 8.87 15.32 -0.92
C MET A 29 9.05 16.79 -0.56
N GLY A 30 10.27 17.26 -0.36
CA GLY A 30 10.56 18.59 0.17
C GLY A 30 10.09 18.74 1.63
N LYS A 31 10.01 17.66 2.38
CA LYS A 31 9.47 17.59 3.75
C LYS A 31 10.40 16.78 4.66
N LYS A 32 10.39 17.09 5.97
CA LYS A 32 11.12 16.32 6.97
C LYS A 32 10.26 15.17 7.52
N ILE A 33 10.81 13.96 7.54
CA ILE A 33 10.16 12.79 8.12
C ILE A 33 10.28 12.86 9.64
N THR A 34 9.15 12.95 10.31
CA THR A 34 9.02 13.11 11.78
C THR A 34 8.78 11.78 12.48
N LYS A 35 8.13 10.81 11.84
CA LYS A 35 7.99 9.44 12.34
C LYS A 35 8.43 8.46 11.26
N TRP A 36 9.26 7.51 11.64
CA TRP A 36 9.92 6.55 10.76
C TRP A 36 9.86 5.14 11.35
N ARG A 37 10.83 4.32 11.05
CA ARG A 37 10.92 2.89 11.43
C ARG A 37 10.74 2.61 12.92
N GLU A 38 11.12 3.53 13.78
CA GLU A 38 11.01 3.38 15.24
C GLU A 38 9.55 3.40 15.69
N THR A 39 8.70 4.16 14.98
CA THR A 39 7.27 4.24 15.23
C THR A 39 6.50 3.15 14.47
N TYR A 40 6.96 2.81 13.26
CA TYR A 40 6.24 1.93 12.35
C TYR A 40 7.03 0.66 12.03
N SER A 41 6.75 -0.41 12.76
CA SER A 41 7.46 -1.70 12.66
C SER A 41 7.39 -2.37 11.28
N ILE A 42 6.42 -1.97 10.45
CA ILE A 42 6.26 -2.45 9.06
C ILE A 42 6.95 -1.56 8.03
N CYS A 43 7.61 -0.48 8.45
CA CYS A 43 8.40 0.36 7.55
C CYS A 43 9.65 -0.38 7.08
N GLY A 44 9.86 -0.49 5.77
CA GLY A 44 11.02 -1.15 5.17
C GLY A 44 10.94 -2.67 5.08
N VAL A 45 9.77 -3.28 5.31
CA VAL A 45 9.60 -4.73 5.12
C VAL A 45 9.35 -5.08 3.66
N PHE A 46 9.79 -6.26 3.25
CA PHE A 46 9.37 -6.87 2.00
C PHE A 46 8.11 -7.68 2.21
N GLN A 47 7.23 -7.63 1.24
CA GLN A 47 6.02 -8.44 1.22
C GLN A 47 5.83 -9.05 -0.16
N TYR A 48 5.30 -10.29 -0.20
CA TYR A 48 4.81 -10.84 -1.44
C TYR A 48 3.38 -11.38 -1.27
N GLY A 49 2.65 -11.39 -2.39
CA GLY A 49 1.32 -11.95 -2.46
C GLY A 49 1.11 -12.67 -3.78
N THR A 50 0.25 -13.70 -3.77
CA THR A 50 -0.05 -14.57 -4.89
C THR A 50 -1.49 -14.41 -5.34
N ALA A 51 -1.84 -14.97 -6.50
CA ALA A 51 -3.21 -15.01 -6.99
C ALA A 51 -4.16 -15.60 -5.94
N GLY A 52 -5.38 -15.06 -5.87
CA GLY A 52 -6.40 -15.49 -4.91
C GLY A 52 -6.39 -14.75 -3.56
N ILE A 53 -5.38 -13.95 -3.26
CA ILE A 53 -5.41 -13.09 -2.08
C ILE A 53 -6.46 -11.99 -2.29
N PRO A 54 -7.41 -11.80 -1.33
CA PRO A 54 -8.42 -10.77 -1.45
C PRO A 54 -7.79 -9.37 -1.41
N LYS A 55 -8.33 -8.46 -2.20
CA LYS A 55 -8.00 -7.03 -2.10
C LYS A 55 -8.63 -6.45 -0.85
N VAL A 56 -7.88 -5.62 -0.14
CA VAL A 56 -8.36 -4.91 1.05
C VAL A 56 -8.38 -3.42 0.75
N TYR A 57 -9.55 -2.81 0.89
CA TYR A 57 -9.78 -1.39 0.73
C TYR A 57 -9.65 -0.73 2.09
N HIS A 58 -8.74 0.22 2.24
CA HIS A 58 -8.44 0.81 3.56
C HIS A 58 -7.81 2.21 3.44
N VAL A 59 -7.68 2.84 4.57
CA VAL A 59 -6.80 3.98 4.81
C VAL A 59 -5.73 3.57 5.81
N ASP A 60 -4.55 4.13 5.71
CA ASP A 60 -3.46 3.85 6.64
C ASP A 60 -3.57 4.69 7.92
N ALA A 61 -2.99 4.18 9.00
CA ALA A 61 -2.79 4.97 10.22
C ALA A 61 -1.71 6.06 10.03
N GLN A 62 -0.76 5.84 9.09
CA GLN A 62 0.31 6.75 8.75
C GLN A 62 -0.15 7.82 7.77
N GLN A 63 0.56 8.96 7.75
CA GLN A 63 0.26 10.03 6.82
C GLN A 63 0.67 9.66 5.38
N TYR A 64 1.82 9.02 5.21
CA TYR A 64 2.34 8.63 3.91
C TYR A 64 2.67 7.15 3.86
N ALA A 65 2.38 6.55 2.72
CA ALA A 65 2.85 5.24 2.33
C ALA A 65 3.74 5.34 1.08
N ALA A 66 4.78 4.53 1.01
CA ALA A 66 5.55 4.35 -0.19
C ALA A 66 5.75 2.88 -0.50
N MET A 67 5.79 2.55 -1.79
CA MET A 67 5.99 1.19 -2.27
C MET A 67 7.02 1.17 -3.39
N VAL A 68 7.92 0.20 -3.35
CA VAL A 68 8.81 -0.15 -4.47
C VAL A 68 8.35 -1.48 -5.03
N PHE A 69 7.95 -1.51 -6.29
CA PHE A 69 7.54 -2.74 -6.98
C PHE A 69 8.78 -3.51 -7.46
N LEU A 70 8.85 -4.81 -7.11
CA LEU A 70 10.08 -5.60 -7.26
C LEU A 70 9.91 -6.86 -8.12
N THR A 71 8.73 -7.12 -8.68
CA THR A 71 8.55 -8.23 -9.61
C THR A 71 8.85 -7.78 -11.05
N PRO A 72 9.89 -8.35 -11.71
CA PRO A 72 10.12 -8.10 -13.13
C PRO A 72 8.92 -8.57 -13.99
N ASN A 73 8.60 -7.81 -15.04
CA ASN A 73 7.53 -8.16 -15.99
C ASN A 73 6.13 -8.40 -15.35
N ALA A 74 5.86 -7.74 -14.23
CA ALA A 74 4.56 -7.82 -13.56
C ALA A 74 3.44 -7.28 -14.46
N PRO A 75 2.20 -7.79 -14.34
CA PRO A 75 1.05 -7.16 -14.97
C PRO A 75 0.91 -5.71 -14.48
N TYR A 76 0.75 -4.76 -15.40
CA TYR A 76 0.69 -3.32 -15.08
C TYR A 76 -0.40 -3.00 -14.05
N GLN A 77 -1.58 -3.63 -14.17
CA GLN A 77 -2.73 -3.44 -13.26
C GLN A 77 -2.51 -4.02 -11.85
N ALA A 78 -1.42 -4.76 -11.62
CA ALA A 78 -1.07 -5.35 -10.32
C ALA A 78 -0.35 -4.36 -9.38
N GLY A 79 -0.49 -3.08 -9.60
CA GLY A 79 0.11 -2.03 -8.76
C GLY A 79 -0.75 -1.67 -7.54
N THR A 80 -0.93 -0.38 -7.27
CA THR A 80 -1.75 0.16 -6.20
C THR A 80 -2.77 1.13 -6.79
N LYS A 81 -3.95 1.20 -6.18
CA LYS A 81 -5.04 2.06 -6.64
C LYS A 81 -5.50 2.98 -5.53
N ILE A 82 -5.75 4.23 -5.84
CA ILE A 82 -6.57 5.14 -5.04
C ILE A 82 -8.00 5.00 -5.55
N VAL A 83 -8.95 4.88 -4.64
CA VAL A 83 -10.35 4.62 -4.98
C VAL A 83 -11.29 5.55 -4.24
N ALA A 84 -12.47 5.77 -4.80
CA ALA A 84 -13.58 6.50 -4.18
C ALA A 84 -14.76 5.57 -3.91
N ASN A 85 -15.50 5.81 -2.84
CA ASN A 85 -16.77 5.16 -2.62
C ASN A 85 -17.80 5.67 -3.65
N LYS A 86 -18.36 4.77 -4.45
CA LYS A 86 -19.31 5.11 -5.54
C LYS A 86 -20.57 5.84 -5.10
N LYS A 87 -20.98 5.61 -3.83
CA LYS A 87 -22.23 6.18 -3.32
C LYS A 87 -22.11 7.69 -3.02
N ASN A 88 -20.95 8.12 -2.53
CA ASN A 88 -20.77 9.48 -2.01
C ASN A 88 -19.50 10.19 -2.52
N GLY A 89 -18.69 9.54 -3.34
CA GLY A 89 -17.46 10.10 -3.91
C GLY A 89 -16.31 10.30 -2.91
N ILE A 90 -16.44 9.81 -1.66
CA ILE A 90 -15.38 9.94 -0.66
C ILE A 90 -14.19 9.07 -1.08
N TYR A 91 -13.03 9.68 -1.19
CA TYR A 91 -11.76 9.00 -1.49
C TYR A 91 -10.66 9.28 -0.47
N HIS A 92 -10.91 10.15 0.51
CA HIS A 92 -9.93 10.53 1.52
C HIS A 92 -10.60 10.64 2.90
N SER A 93 -9.91 10.20 3.95
CA SER A 93 -10.45 10.13 5.31
C SER A 93 -10.85 11.48 5.91
N SER A 94 -10.34 12.60 5.40
CA SER A 94 -10.75 13.94 5.83
C SER A 94 -12.11 14.40 5.29
N GLN A 95 -12.69 13.67 4.34
CA GLN A 95 -13.96 14.02 3.69
C GLN A 95 -15.19 13.48 4.41
N GLY A 96 -15.01 12.58 5.37
CA GLY A 96 -16.11 11.96 6.12
C GLY A 96 -15.63 11.08 7.25
N ASN A 97 -16.55 10.42 7.93
CA ASN A 97 -16.21 9.46 8.97
C ASN A 97 -16.08 8.03 8.40
N PRO A 98 -15.41 7.10 9.11
CA PRO A 98 -15.19 5.74 8.62
C PRO A 98 -16.45 5.00 8.17
N LEU A 99 -17.61 5.20 8.81
CA LEU A 99 -18.86 4.55 8.44
C LEU A 99 -19.46 5.08 7.13
N GLU A 100 -19.04 6.25 6.66
CA GLU A 100 -19.52 6.82 5.39
C GLU A 100 -18.79 6.18 4.19
N TYR A 101 -17.53 5.79 4.33
CA TYR A 101 -16.79 5.15 3.26
C TYR A 101 -16.61 3.62 3.47
N PHE A 102 -16.72 3.12 4.71
CA PHE A 102 -16.74 1.70 5.05
C PHE A 102 -17.96 1.41 5.95
N PRO A 103 -19.17 1.32 5.38
CA PRO A 103 -20.40 1.23 6.17
C PRO A 103 -20.55 -0.06 6.99
N GLN A 104 -19.83 -1.12 6.62
CA GLN A 104 -19.82 -2.40 7.32
C GLN A 104 -18.42 -3.01 7.25
N GLN A 105 -18.09 -3.90 8.18
CA GLN A 105 -16.76 -4.50 8.26
C GLN A 105 -16.44 -5.36 7.01
N GLU A 106 -17.43 -6.01 6.43
CA GLU A 106 -17.27 -6.81 5.20
C GLU A 106 -16.95 -5.94 3.95
N THR A 107 -17.19 -4.64 4.00
CA THR A 107 -16.94 -3.72 2.89
C THR A 107 -15.46 -3.52 2.58
N PHE A 108 -14.56 -3.87 3.49
CA PHE A 108 -13.11 -3.79 3.25
C PHE A 108 -12.63 -4.68 2.11
N THR A 109 -13.39 -5.67 1.70
CA THR A 109 -13.04 -6.58 0.58
C THR A 109 -14.01 -6.49 -0.60
N ASP A 110 -15.08 -5.71 -0.49
CA ASP A 110 -16.08 -5.55 -1.54
C ASP A 110 -15.70 -4.44 -2.53
N GLY A 111 -15.01 -4.82 -3.59
CA GLY A 111 -14.61 -3.89 -4.66
C GLY A 111 -15.77 -3.29 -5.46
N THR A 112 -16.99 -3.84 -5.35
CA THR A 112 -18.15 -3.29 -6.07
C THR A 112 -18.57 -1.92 -5.57
N LEU A 113 -18.20 -1.58 -4.32
CA LEU A 113 -18.50 -0.31 -3.66
C LEU A 113 -17.59 0.84 -4.08
N PHE A 114 -16.47 0.54 -4.75
CA PHE A 114 -15.44 1.51 -5.07
C PHE A 114 -15.24 1.65 -6.58
N GLU A 115 -14.80 2.83 -6.98
CA GLU A 115 -14.33 3.14 -8.33
C GLU A 115 -12.89 3.67 -8.29
N ASP A 116 -12.14 3.42 -9.36
CA ASP A 116 -10.74 3.84 -9.45
C ASP A 116 -10.68 5.38 -9.63
N VAL A 117 -9.91 6.05 -8.77
CA VAL A 117 -9.57 7.49 -8.90
C VAL A 117 -8.21 7.63 -9.57
N ASP A 118 -7.24 6.80 -9.14
CA ASP A 118 -5.89 6.78 -9.70
C ASP A 118 -5.32 5.36 -9.67
N VAL A 119 -4.42 5.04 -10.60
CA VAL A 119 -3.80 3.73 -10.73
C VAL A 119 -2.29 3.86 -10.87
N PHE A 120 -1.55 3.44 -9.86
CA PHE A 120 -0.10 3.33 -9.90
C PHE A 120 0.30 1.97 -10.44
N GLY A 121 0.65 1.91 -11.75
CA GLY A 121 1.00 0.66 -12.40
C GLY A 121 2.22 -0.03 -11.80
N ASN A 122 2.17 -1.36 -11.72
CA ASN A 122 3.30 -2.18 -11.29
C ASN A 122 4.37 -2.20 -12.38
N VAL A 123 5.38 -1.38 -12.21
CA VAL A 123 6.57 -1.36 -13.07
C VAL A 123 7.77 -1.68 -12.20
N TYR A 124 8.58 -2.65 -12.63
CA TYR A 124 9.76 -3.06 -11.88
C TYR A 124 10.63 -1.85 -11.49
N ASN A 125 11.05 -1.84 -10.24
CA ASN A 125 11.87 -0.79 -9.63
C ASN A 125 11.22 0.62 -9.58
N ARG A 126 9.91 0.72 -9.80
CA ARG A 126 9.17 1.96 -9.58
C ARG A 126 8.90 2.14 -8.09
N CYS A 127 9.28 3.31 -7.56
CA CYS A 127 8.81 3.79 -6.27
C CYS A 127 7.59 4.70 -6.47
N VAL A 128 6.54 4.49 -5.68
CA VAL A 128 5.40 5.39 -5.58
C VAL A 128 5.27 5.86 -4.14
N ILE A 129 4.98 7.14 -3.93
CA ILE A 129 4.68 7.75 -2.63
C ILE A 129 3.29 8.35 -2.75
N PHE A 130 2.42 8.04 -1.80
CA PHE A 130 1.05 8.55 -1.79
C PHE A 130 0.56 8.87 -0.37
N ASP A 131 -0.50 9.64 -0.29
CA ASP A 131 -1.16 9.96 0.98
C ASP A 131 -1.86 8.71 1.53
N GLY A 132 -1.39 8.19 2.67
CA GLY A 132 -1.95 7.02 3.33
C GLY A 132 -3.37 7.24 3.85
N LYS A 133 -3.85 8.49 3.91
CA LYS A 133 -5.22 8.84 4.27
C LYS A 133 -6.20 8.77 3.11
N ALA A 134 -5.73 8.64 1.87
CA ALA A 134 -6.56 8.28 0.73
C ALA A 134 -7.03 6.82 0.84
N ILE A 135 -8.27 6.54 0.45
CA ILE A 135 -8.75 5.15 0.38
C ILE A 135 -8.01 4.46 -0.75
N HIS A 136 -7.35 3.36 -0.43
CA HIS A 136 -6.53 2.65 -1.41
C HIS A 136 -6.62 1.13 -1.26
N THR A 137 -6.17 0.45 -2.29
CA THR A 137 -6.10 -1.01 -2.35
C THR A 137 -4.95 -1.46 -3.24
N ALA A 138 -4.53 -2.71 -3.06
CA ALA A 138 -3.66 -3.37 -4.03
C ALA A 138 -4.40 -3.53 -5.37
N GLY A 139 -3.67 -3.49 -6.47
CA GLY A 139 -4.12 -4.00 -7.76
C GLY A 139 -4.28 -5.53 -7.72
N ASP A 140 -4.29 -6.16 -8.89
CA ASP A 140 -4.45 -7.61 -8.93
C ASP A 140 -3.25 -8.34 -8.35
N TYR A 141 -3.51 -9.38 -7.56
CA TYR A 141 -2.47 -10.33 -7.17
C TYR A 141 -2.30 -11.37 -8.27
N PHE A 142 -1.07 -11.86 -8.44
CA PHE A 142 -0.72 -12.82 -9.49
C PHE A 142 0.36 -13.79 -9.02
N GLY A 143 0.64 -14.82 -9.85
CA GLY A 143 1.63 -15.83 -9.51
C GLY A 143 1.16 -16.82 -8.46
N HIS A 144 2.00 -17.79 -8.13
CA HIS A 144 1.65 -18.91 -7.26
C HIS A 144 2.58 -19.04 -6.04
N ASP A 145 3.76 -18.42 -6.11
CA ASP A 145 4.80 -18.50 -5.10
C ASP A 145 5.64 -17.21 -5.04
N ILE A 146 6.68 -17.20 -4.22
CA ILE A 146 7.57 -16.05 -4.04
C ILE A 146 8.31 -15.66 -5.32
N ASN A 147 8.55 -16.59 -6.25
CA ASN A 147 9.32 -16.34 -7.47
C ASN A 147 8.44 -15.78 -8.59
N SER A 148 7.15 -16.08 -8.56
CA SER A 148 6.19 -15.71 -9.59
C SER A 148 5.16 -14.69 -9.12
N GLY A 149 5.04 -14.45 -7.82
CA GLY A 149 4.06 -13.57 -7.23
C GLY A 149 4.42 -12.09 -7.24
N ARG A 150 3.51 -11.28 -6.78
CA ARG A 150 3.69 -9.84 -6.60
C ARG A 150 4.60 -9.59 -5.41
N LEU A 151 5.81 -9.09 -5.65
CA LEU A 151 6.80 -8.72 -4.64
C LEU A 151 6.92 -7.20 -4.56
N TRP A 152 6.97 -6.65 -3.35
CA TRP A 152 7.20 -5.23 -3.13
C TRP A 152 7.87 -4.99 -1.79
N GLN A 153 8.52 -3.83 -1.65
CA GLN A 153 8.95 -3.26 -0.37
C GLN A 153 8.05 -2.08 -0.02
N MET A 154 7.68 -1.95 1.26
CA MET A 154 6.80 -0.88 1.72
C MET A 154 7.46 -0.03 2.79
N PHE A 155 7.08 1.25 2.80
CA PHE A 155 7.53 2.22 3.79
C PHE A 155 6.32 3.02 4.28
N PHE A 156 6.32 3.35 5.57
CA PHE A 156 5.27 4.12 6.22
C PHE A 156 5.91 5.20 7.09
N PHE A 157 5.41 6.42 6.99
CA PHE A 157 5.99 7.56 7.70
C PHE A 157 5.02 8.74 7.81
N ASP A 158 5.32 9.64 8.77
CA ASP A 158 4.72 10.96 8.85
C ASP A 158 5.79 12.01 8.53
N ALA A 159 5.40 13.12 7.89
CA ALA A 159 6.30 14.21 7.48
C ALA A 159 5.61 15.58 7.55
N GLU A 160 6.41 16.62 7.79
CA GLU A 160 5.99 18.02 7.85
C GLU A 160 6.96 18.96 7.13
#